data_fabc90d15231fa793877efe560d40572
#
_entry.id   fabc90d15231fa793877efe560d40572
#
_cell.length_a   1.000
_cell.length_b   1.000
_cell.length_c   1.000
_cell.angle_alpha   90.00
_cell.angle_beta   90.00
_cell.angle_gamma   90.00
#
_symmetry.space_group_name_H-M   'P 1'
#
loop_
_entity.id
_entity.type
_entity.pdbx_description
1 polymer ?
#
loop_
_entity_poly.entity_id
_entity_poly.type
_entity_poly.pdbx_seq_one_letter_code
_entity_poly.pdbx_strand_id
1 'polypeptide(L)'
;MHYKLESLYSVLIRVARWAVVVALFLSLGGGRGTFAQSPNAAASGAAKSDEGFYPGWNLGTRFEGSTSGDGSVFDLGFGGGYNFSHHFGVGLGIPYYFVGTPTAIKSKNPQAVSGSGLGNFGVDVKWFFPNPTVNYASTIDLGAPTGDLKKGFSTGHATWNWANHIEHAWGNVTPFIDGGVGNTVQDTRYFHRPFMTFGYNAQFEAGMEIDAGPFSVSGSAYDVAPWGTQTVVSRVFRCSGSGRCGAAGKSTNRKGYLNSSIQTGDASLARDNGFNSSVDVKPVKTIDLEFDYSRSVPLRLNSFSFGIGFDLGAMLRRASLRK
;
A
#
# COMPACT_ATOMS: atom_id res chain seq x y z
N MET A 1 11.61 -6.29 -28.92
CA MET A 1 10.30 -6.17 -28.27
C MET A 1 9.79 -7.49 -27.66
N HIS A 2 10.20 -8.67 -28.18
CA HIS A 2 9.80 -10.00 -27.68
C HIS A 2 10.27 -10.35 -26.26
N TYR A 3 11.47 -9.97 -25.85
CA TYR A 3 12.05 -10.32 -24.53
C TYR A 3 11.31 -9.75 -23.29
N LYS A 4 10.50 -8.69 -23.46
CA LYS A 4 9.74 -8.10 -22.34
C LYS A 4 8.46 -8.89 -22.01
N LEU A 5 7.85 -9.53 -23.01
CA LEU A 5 6.63 -10.32 -22.83
C LEU A 5 6.91 -11.64 -22.09
N GLU A 6 8.02 -12.31 -22.40
CA GLU A 6 8.38 -13.58 -21.73
C GLU A 6 8.68 -13.40 -20.23
N SER A 7 9.31 -12.29 -19.85
CA SER A 7 9.58 -11.99 -18.44
C SER A 7 8.28 -11.75 -17.66
N LEU A 8 7.33 -10.99 -18.21
CA LEU A 8 6.03 -10.75 -17.59
C LEU A 8 5.19 -12.03 -17.48
N TYR A 9 5.21 -12.84 -18.53
CA TYR A 9 4.47 -14.11 -18.57
C TYR A 9 4.99 -15.12 -17.55
N SER A 10 6.31 -15.20 -17.36
CA SER A 10 6.92 -16.09 -16.36
C SER A 10 6.61 -15.65 -14.91
N VAL A 11 6.53 -14.35 -14.66
CA VAL A 11 6.13 -13.81 -13.35
C VAL A 11 4.65 -14.07 -13.08
N LEU A 12 3.78 -13.83 -14.05
CA LEU A 12 2.34 -14.08 -13.93
C LEU A 12 2.03 -15.57 -13.69
N ILE A 13 2.70 -16.49 -14.35
CA ILE A 13 2.51 -17.93 -14.12
C ILE A 13 2.98 -18.35 -12.72
N ARG A 14 4.09 -17.82 -12.23
CA ARG A 14 4.54 -18.09 -10.85
C ARG A 14 3.57 -17.55 -9.82
N VAL A 15 3.09 -16.33 -10.01
CA VAL A 15 2.09 -15.71 -9.12
C VAL A 15 0.76 -16.48 -9.14
N ALA A 16 0.27 -16.87 -10.33
CA ALA A 16 -0.95 -17.65 -10.46
C ALA A 16 -0.84 -19.04 -9.77
N ARG A 17 0.32 -19.72 -9.87
CA ARG A 17 0.55 -20.99 -9.16
C ARG A 17 0.51 -20.82 -7.64
N TRP A 18 1.09 -19.76 -7.09
CA TRP A 18 1.06 -19.49 -5.66
C TRP A 18 -0.31 -19.05 -5.17
N ALA A 19 -1.04 -18.26 -5.97
CA ALA A 19 -2.42 -17.87 -5.65
C ALA A 19 -3.36 -19.08 -5.54
N VAL A 20 -3.20 -20.08 -6.41
CA VAL A 20 -3.97 -21.35 -6.35
C VAL A 20 -3.62 -22.16 -5.10
N VAL A 21 -2.34 -22.24 -4.72
CA VAL A 21 -1.91 -22.95 -3.51
C VAL A 21 -2.44 -22.28 -2.25
N VAL A 22 -2.41 -20.93 -2.20
CA VAL A 22 -2.95 -20.15 -1.07
C VAL A 22 -4.48 -20.30 -0.99
N ALA A 23 -5.19 -20.30 -2.12
CA ALA A 23 -6.64 -20.53 -2.16
C ALA A 23 -7.03 -21.92 -1.66
N LEU A 24 -6.21 -22.95 -1.93
CA LEU A 24 -6.43 -24.32 -1.45
C LEU A 24 -6.21 -24.45 0.08
N PHE A 25 -5.22 -23.73 0.64
CA PHE A 25 -5.01 -23.76 2.09
C PHE A 25 -6.08 -22.98 2.88
N LEU A 26 -6.70 -21.94 2.27
CA LEU A 26 -7.72 -21.10 2.90
C LEU A 26 -9.13 -21.73 2.88
N SER A 27 -9.33 -22.80 2.13
CA SER A 27 -10.64 -23.50 2.08
C SER A 27 -10.97 -24.32 3.33
N LEU A 28 -10.05 -24.45 4.28
CA LEU A 28 -10.18 -25.31 5.47
C LEU A 28 -10.44 -24.57 6.80
N GLY A 29 -10.49 -23.23 6.81
CA GLY A 29 -10.69 -22.44 8.03
C GLY A 29 -11.93 -21.55 7.97
N GLY A 30 -12.99 -21.91 8.64
CA GLY A 30 -14.23 -21.12 8.73
C GLY A 30 -14.11 -19.94 9.68
N GLY A 31 -14.10 -18.72 9.13
CA GLY A 31 -14.18 -17.47 9.90
C GLY A 31 -14.90 -16.38 9.10
N ARG A 32 -15.72 -15.56 9.75
CA ARG A 32 -16.45 -14.44 9.14
C ARG A 32 -15.63 -13.17 9.21
N GLY A 33 -15.35 -12.49 8.08
CA GLY A 33 -14.55 -11.28 8.12
C GLY A 33 -14.71 -10.36 6.92
N THR A 34 -14.59 -9.07 7.16
CA THR A 34 -14.37 -8.01 6.18
C THR A 34 -12.89 -7.69 6.15
N PHE A 35 -12.35 -7.28 5.00
CA PHE A 35 -10.91 -7.09 4.80
C PHE A 35 -10.23 -6.31 5.91
N ALA A 36 -9.09 -6.84 6.39
CA ALA A 36 -8.02 -5.97 6.81
C ALA A 36 -7.50 -5.30 5.53
N GLN A 37 -7.93 -4.08 5.28
CA GLN A 37 -7.29 -3.22 4.30
C GLN A 37 -5.83 -3.09 4.70
N SER A 38 -4.90 -3.09 3.73
CA SER A 38 -3.56 -2.56 3.96
C SER A 38 -3.71 -1.26 4.77
N PRO A 39 -2.85 -0.99 5.77
CA PRO A 39 -2.99 0.19 6.63
C PRO A 39 -3.24 1.50 5.88
N ASN A 40 -2.92 1.56 4.61
CA ASN A 40 -3.09 2.73 3.76
C ASN A 40 -4.37 2.76 2.91
N ALA A 41 -5.03 1.64 2.72
CA ALA A 41 -6.31 1.61 2.00
C ALA A 41 -7.48 2.13 2.87
N ALA A 42 -7.24 2.35 4.17
CA ALA A 42 -8.26 2.86 5.08
C ALA A 42 -8.64 4.32 4.83
N ALA A 43 -7.72 5.13 4.28
CA ALA A 43 -8.01 6.53 4.02
C ALA A 43 -8.83 6.75 2.73
N SER A 44 -8.62 5.95 1.69
CA SER A 44 -9.26 6.18 0.39
C SER A 44 -10.32 5.15 -0.01
N GLY A 45 -10.57 4.16 0.85
CA GLY A 45 -11.61 3.16 0.69
C GLY A 45 -12.60 3.17 1.84
N ALA A 46 -12.72 4.30 2.56
CA ALA A 46 -13.79 4.49 3.51
C ALA A 46 -15.08 4.16 2.77
N ALA A 47 -15.70 3.08 3.22
CA ALA A 47 -16.87 2.54 2.57
C ALA A 47 -17.86 3.66 2.28
N LYS A 48 -18.18 3.82 1.00
CA LYS A 48 -19.41 4.47 0.59
C LYS A 48 -20.58 3.66 1.12
N SER A 49 -20.75 3.68 2.41
CA SER A 49 -21.91 3.07 3.03
C SER A 49 -22.23 3.82 4.30
N ASP A 50 -23.44 4.23 4.42
CA ASP A 50 -24.08 4.58 5.68
C ASP A 50 -23.99 3.45 6.73
N GLU A 51 -23.28 2.35 6.40
CA GLU A 51 -23.31 1.09 7.14
C GLU A 51 -22.19 0.94 8.18
N GLY A 52 -21.10 1.75 8.12
CA GLY A 52 -19.98 1.62 9.07
C GLY A 52 -19.31 0.23 9.06
N PHE A 53 -18.61 -0.11 10.13
CA PHE A 53 -18.02 -1.45 10.27
C PHE A 53 -19.08 -2.46 10.71
N TYR A 54 -19.12 -3.62 10.06
CA TYR A 54 -19.89 -4.75 10.58
C TYR A 54 -19.19 -5.34 11.82
N PRO A 55 -19.85 -5.41 13.00
CA PRO A 55 -19.26 -6.02 14.18
C PRO A 55 -18.87 -7.47 13.96
N GLY A 56 -17.71 -7.87 14.50
CA GLY A 56 -17.20 -9.23 14.41
C GLY A 56 -15.82 -9.34 13.76
N TRP A 57 -15.41 -10.59 13.54
CA TRP A 57 -14.14 -10.91 12.90
C TRP A 57 -14.13 -10.51 11.42
N ASN A 58 -13.02 -9.95 10.99
CA ASN A 58 -12.72 -9.72 9.58
C ASN A 58 -11.43 -10.43 9.19
N LEU A 59 -11.40 -10.95 7.98
CA LEU A 59 -10.25 -11.62 7.40
C LEU A 59 -10.22 -11.35 5.91
N GLY A 60 -9.05 -11.01 5.39
CA GLY A 60 -8.88 -10.73 3.99
C GLY A 60 -7.46 -10.96 3.50
N THR A 61 -7.33 -10.99 2.20
CA THR A 61 -6.05 -10.95 1.50
C THR A 61 -6.16 -10.04 0.30
N ARG A 62 -5.08 -9.32 0.02
CA ARG A 62 -5.00 -8.41 -1.11
C ARG A 62 -3.67 -8.60 -1.80
N PHE A 63 -3.70 -8.68 -3.12
CA PHE A 63 -2.50 -8.62 -3.96
C PHE A 63 -2.52 -7.31 -4.71
N GLU A 64 -1.54 -6.48 -4.47
CA GLU A 64 -1.43 -5.17 -5.08
C GLU A 64 0.02 -4.83 -5.37
N GLY A 65 0.26 -3.76 -6.09
CA GLY A 65 1.60 -3.25 -6.33
C GLY A 65 1.70 -2.34 -7.52
N SER A 66 2.86 -1.73 -7.65
CA SER A 66 3.11 -0.74 -8.68
C SER A 66 4.37 -1.06 -9.48
N THR A 67 4.37 -0.60 -10.73
CA THR A 67 5.55 -0.64 -11.61
C THR A 67 5.89 0.76 -12.12
N SER A 68 7.16 1.05 -12.20
CA SER A 68 7.69 2.34 -12.64
C SER A 68 8.97 2.19 -13.43
N GLY A 69 9.54 3.28 -13.91
CA GLY A 69 10.87 3.29 -14.54
C GLY A 69 12.00 2.83 -13.61
N ASP A 70 11.79 2.93 -12.30
CA ASP A 70 12.80 2.62 -11.26
C ASP A 70 12.61 1.23 -10.64
N GLY A 71 11.61 0.48 -11.07
CA GLY A 71 11.37 -0.88 -10.61
C GLY A 71 9.90 -1.19 -10.40
N SER A 72 9.66 -2.40 -9.90
CA SER A 72 8.33 -2.85 -9.49
C SER A 72 8.35 -3.30 -8.04
N VAL A 73 7.32 -2.95 -7.30
CA VAL A 73 7.08 -3.40 -5.93
C VAL A 73 5.67 -3.95 -5.90
N PHE A 74 5.54 -5.23 -5.61
CA PHE A 74 4.25 -5.89 -5.39
C PHE A 74 4.23 -6.45 -3.98
N ASP A 75 3.06 -6.51 -3.39
CA ASP A 75 2.88 -7.19 -2.12
C ASP A 75 1.64 -8.09 -2.13
N LEU A 76 1.70 -9.12 -1.33
CA LEU A 76 0.59 -9.96 -0.94
C LEU A 76 0.32 -9.71 0.53
N GLY A 77 -0.69 -8.89 0.80
CA GLY A 77 -1.13 -8.54 2.14
C GLY A 77 -2.02 -9.63 2.73
N PHE A 78 -1.72 -10.05 3.93
CA PHE A 78 -2.57 -10.88 4.76
C PHE A 78 -2.99 -10.07 5.97
N GLY A 79 -4.29 -10.03 6.24
CA GLY A 79 -4.78 -9.26 7.37
C GLY A 79 -6.04 -9.85 7.97
N GLY A 80 -6.24 -9.53 9.23
CA GLY A 80 -7.44 -9.86 9.96
C GLY A 80 -7.63 -8.90 11.12
N GLY A 81 -8.84 -8.85 11.65
CA GLY A 81 -9.14 -7.95 12.74
C GLY A 81 -10.47 -8.26 13.39
N TYR A 82 -10.84 -7.39 14.30
CA TYR A 82 -12.12 -7.46 14.99
C TYR A 82 -12.77 -6.08 15.08
N ASN A 83 -13.96 -5.96 14.56
CA ASN A 83 -14.77 -4.78 14.71
C ASN A 83 -15.65 -4.92 15.96
N PHE A 84 -15.38 -4.12 16.98
CA PHE A 84 -16.13 -4.10 18.23
C PHE A 84 -17.51 -3.48 18.06
N SER A 85 -17.64 -2.55 17.15
CA SER A 85 -18.88 -1.85 16.83
C SER A 85 -18.87 -1.35 15.39
N HIS A 86 -19.93 -0.66 14.97
CA HIS A 86 -19.97 0.06 13.68
C HIS A 86 -18.98 1.22 13.61
N HIS A 87 -18.43 1.66 14.75
CA HIS A 87 -17.56 2.83 14.84
C HIS A 87 -16.11 2.51 15.17
N PHE A 88 -15.81 1.30 15.65
CA PHE A 88 -14.49 0.98 16.17
C PHE A 88 -14.04 -0.43 15.80
N GLY A 89 -12.83 -0.54 15.32
CA GLY A 89 -12.20 -1.80 14.98
C GLY A 89 -10.68 -1.79 15.20
N VAL A 90 -10.11 -2.99 15.34
CA VAL A 90 -8.67 -3.23 15.40
C VAL A 90 -8.29 -4.26 14.35
N GLY A 91 -7.22 -4.00 13.63
CA GLY A 91 -6.69 -4.90 12.61
C GLY A 91 -5.23 -5.26 12.85
N LEU A 92 -4.82 -6.34 12.23
CA LEU A 92 -3.46 -6.85 12.18
C LEU A 92 -3.15 -7.21 10.74
N GLY A 93 -1.92 -6.94 10.29
CA GLY A 93 -1.54 -7.26 8.93
C GLY A 93 -0.05 -7.52 8.77
N ILE A 94 0.29 -8.30 7.75
CA ILE A 94 1.67 -8.54 7.33
C ILE A 94 1.73 -8.64 5.81
N PRO A 95 2.52 -7.79 5.13
CA PRO A 95 2.75 -7.88 3.70
C PRO A 95 3.90 -8.84 3.39
N TYR A 96 3.81 -9.52 2.25
CA TYR A 96 4.92 -10.24 1.63
C TYR A 96 5.28 -9.57 0.32
N TYR A 97 6.45 -8.94 0.27
CA TYR A 97 6.91 -8.15 -0.87
C TYR A 97 7.59 -8.99 -1.95
N PHE A 98 7.35 -8.58 -3.21
CA PHE A 98 8.08 -9.01 -4.41
C PHE A 98 8.63 -7.76 -5.09
N VAL A 99 9.95 -7.64 -5.18
CA VAL A 99 10.59 -6.44 -5.76
C VAL A 99 11.39 -6.81 -6.99
N GLY A 100 11.07 -6.15 -8.09
CA GLY A 100 11.75 -6.24 -9.36
C GLY A 100 12.60 -4.99 -9.65
N THR A 101 13.89 -5.16 -9.86
CA THR A 101 14.80 -4.09 -10.26
C THR A 101 14.98 -4.08 -11.77
N PRO A 102 14.69 -2.96 -12.48
CA PRO A 102 14.89 -2.87 -13.93
C PRO A 102 16.34 -3.08 -14.34
N THR A 103 16.52 -3.63 -15.53
CA THR A 103 17.87 -3.89 -16.11
C THR A 103 18.71 -2.61 -16.21
N ALA A 104 18.08 -1.47 -16.53
CA ALA A 104 18.76 -0.18 -16.61
C ALA A 104 19.35 0.27 -15.25
N ILE A 105 18.71 -0.08 -14.14
CA ILE A 105 19.25 0.16 -12.80
C ILE A 105 20.36 -0.85 -12.49
N LYS A 106 20.17 -2.11 -12.82
CA LYS A 106 21.20 -3.17 -12.63
C LYS A 106 22.50 -2.85 -13.39
N SER A 107 22.40 -2.29 -14.60
CA SER A 107 23.60 -1.89 -15.37
C SER A 107 24.37 -0.74 -14.74
N LYS A 108 23.68 0.20 -14.07
CA LYS A 108 24.30 1.33 -13.35
C LYS A 108 24.76 0.96 -11.94
N ASN A 109 24.04 0.05 -11.30
CA ASN A 109 24.30 -0.43 -9.94
C ASN A 109 24.29 -1.97 -9.95
N PRO A 110 25.44 -2.62 -10.29
CA PRO A 110 25.52 -4.09 -10.43
C PRO A 110 25.13 -4.85 -9.16
N GLN A 111 25.18 -4.17 -8.00
CA GLN A 111 24.78 -4.72 -6.71
C GLN A 111 23.25 -4.70 -6.47
N ALA A 112 22.49 -4.02 -7.34
CA ALA A 112 21.04 -4.00 -7.25
C ALA A 112 20.47 -5.37 -7.65
N VAL A 113 19.69 -5.98 -6.79
CA VAL A 113 19.10 -7.31 -7.00
C VAL A 113 17.60 -7.29 -6.72
N SER A 114 16.86 -8.08 -7.47
CA SER A 114 15.45 -8.36 -7.19
C SER A 114 15.34 -9.29 -5.98
N GLY A 115 14.19 -9.30 -5.32
CA GLY A 115 14.01 -10.20 -4.19
C GLY A 115 12.61 -10.14 -3.59
N SER A 116 12.39 -11.03 -2.63
CA SER A 116 11.11 -11.12 -1.93
C SER A 116 11.33 -11.36 -0.44
N GLY A 117 10.31 -11.13 0.36
CA GLY A 117 10.33 -11.40 1.80
C GLY A 117 9.18 -10.71 2.54
N LEU A 118 9.04 -11.09 3.81
CA LEU A 118 8.08 -10.47 4.72
C LEU A 118 8.46 -9.02 5.02
N GLY A 119 7.43 -8.17 5.08
CA GLY A 119 7.55 -6.80 5.54
C GLY A 119 7.33 -6.67 7.05
N ASN A 120 7.04 -5.46 7.47
CA ASN A 120 6.74 -5.17 8.87
C ASN A 120 5.36 -5.71 9.25
N PHE A 121 5.27 -6.31 10.43
CA PHE A 121 3.98 -6.59 11.05
C PHE A 121 3.32 -5.28 11.46
N GLY A 122 2.07 -5.11 11.08
CA GLY A 122 1.28 -3.93 11.36
C GLY A 122 0.10 -4.19 12.28
N VAL A 123 -0.24 -3.18 13.07
CA VAL A 123 -1.47 -3.10 13.86
C VAL A 123 -2.16 -1.80 13.49
N ASP A 124 -3.44 -1.86 13.21
CA ASP A 124 -4.24 -0.67 12.99
C ASP A 124 -5.40 -0.57 13.98
N VAL A 125 -5.69 0.66 14.39
CA VAL A 125 -6.85 1.01 15.21
C VAL A 125 -7.67 2.01 14.41
N LYS A 126 -8.94 1.68 14.17
CA LYS A 126 -9.82 2.43 13.27
C LYS A 126 -11.03 2.97 14.00
N TRP A 127 -11.36 4.19 13.71
CA TRP A 127 -12.62 4.84 14.10
C TRP A 127 -13.34 5.31 12.84
N PHE A 128 -14.64 5.11 12.82
CA PHE A 128 -15.51 5.57 11.74
C PHE A 128 -16.76 6.23 12.33
N PHE A 129 -17.06 7.43 11.86
CA PHE A 129 -18.21 8.22 12.31
C PHE A 129 -19.05 8.59 11.08
N PRO A 130 -19.99 7.71 10.69
CA PRO A 130 -20.92 8.00 9.62
C PRO A 130 -21.84 9.15 10.02
N ASN A 131 -22.01 10.10 9.14
CA ASN A 131 -22.90 11.23 9.35
C ASN A 131 -23.57 11.59 8.02
N PRO A 132 -24.89 11.88 7.98
CA PRO A 132 -25.57 12.25 6.75
C PRO A 132 -24.95 13.44 6.00
N THR A 133 -24.23 14.30 6.71
CA THR A 133 -23.57 15.47 6.13
C THR A 133 -22.13 15.20 5.74
N VAL A 134 -21.35 14.55 6.61
CA VAL A 134 -19.92 14.32 6.42
C VAL A 134 -19.53 13.02 7.09
N ASN A 135 -18.96 12.09 6.32
CA ASN A 135 -18.32 10.91 6.89
C ASN A 135 -16.91 11.26 7.36
N TYR A 136 -16.55 10.75 8.51
CA TYR A 136 -15.21 10.91 9.07
C TYR A 136 -14.64 9.55 9.48
N ALA A 137 -13.43 9.27 9.03
CA ALA A 137 -12.66 8.11 9.45
C ALA A 137 -11.30 8.54 10.01
N SER A 138 -10.83 7.85 11.03
CA SER A 138 -9.50 8.05 11.62
C SER A 138 -8.84 6.70 11.84
N THR A 139 -7.56 6.60 11.52
CA THR A 139 -6.78 5.36 11.68
C THR A 139 -5.43 5.68 12.30
N ILE A 140 -5.04 4.90 13.30
CA ILE A 140 -3.68 4.87 13.81
C ILE A 140 -3.06 3.55 13.39
N ASP A 141 -1.99 3.63 12.60
CA ASP A 141 -1.20 2.49 12.14
C ASP A 141 0.10 2.41 12.92
N LEU A 142 0.42 1.24 13.42
CA LEU A 142 1.65 0.94 14.14
C LEU A 142 2.38 -0.20 13.44
N GLY A 143 3.66 -0.01 13.13
CA GLY A 143 4.50 -1.01 12.46
C GLY A 143 5.64 -1.49 13.34
N ALA A 144 5.71 -2.79 13.58
CA ALA A 144 6.87 -3.40 14.24
C ALA A 144 7.95 -3.71 13.18
N PRO A 145 9.26 -3.48 13.46
CA PRO A 145 10.34 -3.64 12.49
C PRO A 145 10.74 -5.13 12.30
N THR A 146 9.78 -5.95 11.88
CA THR A 146 9.96 -7.40 11.69
C THR A 146 10.49 -7.77 10.31
N GLY A 147 10.37 -6.86 9.33
CA GLY A 147 10.85 -7.06 7.97
C GLY A 147 12.38 -6.99 7.86
N ASP A 148 12.92 -7.48 6.74
CA ASP A 148 14.35 -7.49 6.47
C ASP A 148 14.85 -6.11 6.00
N LEU A 149 15.57 -5.41 6.88
CA LEU A 149 16.20 -4.12 6.60
C LEU A 149 17.15 -4.20 5.39
N LYS A 150 17.94 -5.28 5.27
CA LYS A 150 18.90 -5.44 4.17
C LYS A 150 18.21 -5.60 2.82
N LYS A 151 16.97 -6.09 2.84
CA LYS A 151 16.12 -6.22 1.65
C LYS A 151 15.22 -5.00 1.41
N GLY A 152 15.26 -3.99 2.27
CA GLY A 152 14.42 -2.81 2.16
C GLY A 152 12.94 -3.07 2.49
N PHE A 153 12.66 -4.11 3.29
CA PHE A 153 11.30 -4.45 3.74
C PHE A 153 11.01 -3.97 5.16
N SER A 154 11.96 -3.29 5.77
CA SER A 154 11.84 -2.60 7.04
C SER A 154 12.78 -1.40 7.07
N THR A 155 12.47 -0.43 7.90
CA THR A 155 13.40 0.66 8.26
C THR A 155 14.30 0.29 9.43
N GLY A 156 14.07 -0.87 10.07
CA GLY A 156 14.72 -1.28 11.31
C GLY A 156 14.20 -0.56 12.56
N HIS A 157 13.18 0.28 12.40
CA HIS A 157 12.57 1.07 13.48
C HIS A 157 11.07 0.84 13.52
N ALA A 158 10.49 0.97 14.71
CA ALA A 158 9.05 1.01 14.87
C ALA A 158 8.48 2.25 14.16
N THR A 159 7.42 2.04 13.40
CA THR A 159 6.75 3.10 12.64
C THR A 159 5.36 3.36 13.19
N TRP A 160 4.88 4.57 13.02
CA TRP A 160 3.52 4.94 13.31
C TRP A 160 3.02 5.98 12.32
N ASN A 161 1.73 5.97 12.07
CA ASN A 161 1.04 6.98 11.27
C ASN A 161 -0.35 7.19 11.85
N TRP A 162 -0.80 8.43 11.88
CA TRP A 162 -2.17 8.79 12.22
C TRP A 162 -2.77 9.51 11.02
N ALA A 163 -3.76 8.87 10.39
CA ALA A 163 -4.43 9.36 9.20
C ALA A 163 -5.90 9.66 9.51
N ASN A 164 -6.42 10.70 8.88
CA ASN A 164 -7.80 11.15 8.99
C ASN A 164 -8.36 11.36 7.59
N HIS A 165 -9.57 10.90 7.36
CA HIS A 165 -10.30 11.00 6.12
C HIS A 165 -11.64 11.67 6.35
N ILE A 166 -11.96 12.63 5.50
CA ILE A 166 -13.24 13.35 5.51
C ILE A 166 -13.81 13.30 4.10
N GLU A 167 -15.05 12.86 3.97
CA GLU A 167 -15.74 12.80 2.68
C GLU A 167 -17.18 13.24 2.78
N HIS A 168 -17.76 13.68 1.66
CA HIS A 168 -19.17 13.99 1.55
C HIS A 168 -19.72 13.56 0.20
N ALA A 169 -20.73 12.69 0.20
CA ALA A 169 -21.36 12.20 -1.03
C ALA A 169 -22.45 13.16 -1.53
N TRP A 170 -22.29 13.66 -2.75
CA TRP A 170 -23.30 14.40 -3.50
C TRP A 170 -23.83 13.53 -4.68
N GLY A 171 -24.78 12.69 -4.38
CA GLY A 171 -25.24 11.70 -5.35
C GLY A 171 -24.15 10.69 -5.69
N ASN A 172 -23.66 10.72 -6.92
CA ASN A 172 -22.58 9.85 -7.39
C ASN A 172 -21.18 10.50 -7.38
N VAL A 173 -21.05 11.71 -6.85
CA VAL A 173 -19.77 12.42 -6.71
C VAL A 173 -19.43 12.54 -5.23
N THR A 174 -18.24 12.13 -4.85
CA THR A 174 -17.76 12.15 -3.46
C THR A 174 -16.42 12.87 -3.40
N PRO A 175 -16.37 14.19 -3.12
CA PRO A 175 -15.14 14.85 -2.75
C PRO A 175 -14.64 14.35 -1.41
N PHE A 176 -13.30 14.30 -1.25
CA PHE A 176 -12.65 13.88 -0.02
C PHE A 176 -11.38 14.69 0.27
N ILE A 177 -11.00 14.70 1.53
CA ILE A 177 -9.75 15.25 2.02
C ILE A 177 -9.15 14.26 3.01
N ASP A 178 -7.87 13.97 2.84
CA ASP A 178 -7.06 13.17 3.75
C ASP A 178 -6.00 14.04 4.41
N GLY A 179 -5.75 13.79 5.69
CA GLY A 179 -4.66 14.44 6.41
C GLY A 179 -4.07 13.51 7.46
N GLY A 180 -2.74 13.48 7.55
CA GLY A 180 -2.06 12.59 8.47
C GLY A 180 -0.70 13.09 8.92
N VAL A 181 -0.22 12.50 10.01
CA VAL A 181 1.13 12.71 10.54
C VAL A 181 1.74 11.38 10.97
N GLY A 182 3.05 11.22 10.80
CA GLY A 182 3.71 9.99 11.15
C GLY A 182 5.22 10.10 11.17
N ASN A 183 5.90 8.98 11.41
CA ASN A 183 7.35 8.87 11.29
C ASN A 183 7.78 8.01 10.09
N THR A 184 6.87 7.75 9.16
CA THR A 184 7.14 7.08 7.89
C THR A 184 6.17 7.59 6.83
N VAL A 185 6.61 7.68 5.59
CA VAL A 185 5.70 7.84 4.44
C VAL A 185 5.28 6.45 4.03
N GLN A 186 4.01 6.15 4.22
CA GLN A 186 3.47 4.84 3.91
C GLN A 186 3.27 4.66 2.39
N ASP A 187 3.28 3.40 1.93
CA ASP A 187 2.77 3.06 0.61
C ASP A 187 1.25 3.29 0.58
N THR A 188 0.74 3.71 -0.53
CA THR A 188 -0.70 3.84 -0.77
C THR A 188 -1.14 2.79 -1.78
N ARG A 189 -2.43 2.57 -1.96
CA ARG A 189 -2.95 1.72 -3.03
C ARG A 189 -2.50 2.22 -4.41
N TYR A 190 -2.37 3.54 -4.56
CA TYR A 190 -1.96 4.16 -5.82
C TYR A 190 -0.47 4.02 -6.11
N PHE A 191 0.37 3.88 -5.07
CA PHE A 191 1.80 3.94 -5.24
C PHE A 191 2.56 3.15 -4.18
N HIS A 192 3.10 2.01 -4.59
CA HIS A 192 4.09 1.26 -3.82
C HIS A 192 5.48 1.80 -4.14
N ARG A 193 6.04 2.51 -3.19
CA ARG A 193 7.32 3.21 -3.39
C ARG A 193 8.48 2.24 -3.54
N PRO A 194 9.49 2.55 -4.41
CA PRO A 194 10.72 1.77 -4.49
C PRO A 194 11.62 1.91 -3.25
N PHE A 195 11.14 2.56 -2.20
CA PHE A 195 11.85 2.80 -0.93
C PHE A 195 10.88 2.92 0.23
N MET A 196 11.39 2.73 1.44
CA MET A 196 10.73 3.08 2.69
C MET A 196 11.40 4.30 3.31
N THR A 197 10.68 5.03 4.16
CA THR A 197 11.20 6.20 4.87
C THR A 197 11.08 6.02 6.37
N PHE A 198 11.98 6.67 7.11
CA PHE A 198 11.89 6.85 8.54
C PHE A 198 12.28 8.28 8.89
N GLY A 199 11.37 9.03 9.49
CA GLY A 199 11.47 10.42 9.85
C GLY A 199 10.10 11.08 9.83
N TYR A 200 9.90 12.11 10.64
CA TYR A 200 8.59 12.76 10.79
C TYR A 200 8.13 13.42 9.50
N ASN A 201 6.85 13.28 9.22
CA ASN A 201 6.20 13.90 8.07
C ASN A 201 4.72 14.18 8.35
N ALA A 202 4.15 15.15 7.61
CA ALA A 202 2.73 15.34 7.43
C ALA A 202 2.36 14.95 6.00
N GLN A 203 1.17 14.38 5.83
CA GLN A 203 0.64 13.93 4.55
C GLN A 203 -0.71 14.58 4.34
N PHE A 204 -0.97 15.08 3.14
CA PHE A 204 -2.22 15.68 2.72
C PHE A 204 -2.61 15.13 1.36
N GLU A 205 -3.87 14.84 1.19
CA GLU A 205 -4.44 14.48 -0.10
C GLU A 205 -5.83 15.10 -0.21
N ALA A 206 -6.19 15.56 -1.41
CA ALA A 206 -7.53 16.05 -1.70
C ALA A 206 -7.94 15.59 -3.09
N GLY A 207 -9.18 15.14 -3.22
CA GLY A 207 -9.65 14.58 -4.47
C GLY A 207 -11.16 14.44 -4.54
N MET A 208 -11.58 13.73 -5.56
CA MET A 208 -12.97 13.35 -5.76
C MET A 208 -13.06 11.96 -6.37
N GLU A 209 -14.13 11.29 -6.05
CA GLU A 209 -14.52 10.00 -6.62
C GLU A 209 -15.89 10.14 -7.30
N ILE A 210 -16.06 9.47 -8.42
CA ILE A 210 -17.31 9.44 -9.20
C ILE A 210 -17.72 7.99 -9.38
N ASP A 211 -18.93 7.64 -8.91
CA ASP A 211 -19.52 6.31 -9.09
C ASP A 211 -20.33 6.20 -10.35
N ALA A 212 -20.15 5.09 -11.04
CA ALA A 212 -20.91 4.70 -12.21
C ALA A 212 -21.30 3.22 -12.12
N GLY A 213 -22.19 2.88 -11.21
CA GLY A 213 -22.62 1.50 -10.95
C GLY A 213 -21.51 0.61 -10.38
N PRO A 214 -21.02 -0.41 -11.13
CA PRO A 214 -19.93 -1.27 -10.64
C PRO A 214 -18.55 -0.63 -10.74
N PHE A 215 -18.44 0.55 -11.35
CA PHE A 215 -17.21 1.30 -11.56
C PHE A 215 -17.18 2.52 -10.66
N SER A 216 -16.01 2.84 -10.15
CA SER A 216 -15.74 4.16 -9.59
C SER A 216 -14.42 4.70 -10.16
N VAL A 217 -14.39 6.00 -10.40
CA VAL A 217 -13.20 6.69 -10.93
C VAL A 217 -12.84 7.78 -9.96
N SER A 218 -11.56 7.82 -9.53
CA SER A 218 -11.09 8.88 -8.65
C SER A 218 -9.91 9.66 -9.23
N GLY A 219 -9.75 10.88 -8.74
CA GLY A 219 -8.58 11.71 -9.01
C GLY A 219 -8.26 12.56 -7.79
N SER A 220 -6.97 12.67 -7.45
CA SER A 220 -6.51 13.41 -6.29
C SER A 220 -5.15 14.07 -6.52
N ALA A 221 -4.83 15.04 -5.67
CA ALA A 221 -3.50 15.61 -5.54
C ALA A 221 -3.03 15.41 -4.10
N TYR A 222 -1.75 15.07 -3.93
CA TYR A 222 -1.16 14.81 -2.62
C TYR A 222 0.12 15.60 -2.38
N ASP A 223 0.42 15.84 -1.11
CA ASP A 223 1.67 16.45 -0.64
C ASP A 223 2.18 15.73 0.60
N VAL A 224 3.45 15.39 0.62
CA VAL A 224 4.19 14.85 1.76
C VAL A 224 5.21 15.90 2.20
N ALA A 225 5.03 16.44 3.39
CA ALA A 225 5.85 17.47 4.01
C ALA A 225 6.67 16.90 5.16
N PRO A 226 7.88 16.36 4.92
CA PRO A 226 8.76 15.86 5.96
C PRO A 226 9.46 16.99 6.70
N TRP A 227 9.88 16.75 7.94
CA TRP A 227 10.74 17.65 8.71
C TRP A 227 11.78 16.87 9.52
N GLY A 228 12.85 17.57 9.92
CA GLY A 228 13.97 16.95 10.62
C GLY A 228 14.78 16.00 9.73
N THR A 229 15.49 15.10 10.35
CA THR A 229 16.33 14.10 9.68
C THR A 229 15.45 12.98 9.11
N GLN A 230 15.69 12.64 7.85
CA GLN A 230 15.01 11.56 7.15
C GLN A 230 15.99 10.45 6.80
N THR A 231 15.55 9.20 6.95
CA THR A 231 16.26 8.01 6.48
C THR A 231 15.42 7.33 5.40
N VAL A 232 16.03 7.06 4.26
CA VAL A 232 15.41 6.34 3.13
C VAL A 232 16.11 4.99 3.00
N VAL A 233 15.31 3.92 2.99
CA VAL A 233 15.75 2.54 2.82
C VAL A 233 15.26 2.03 1.48
N SER A 234 16.17 1.75 0.55
CA SER A 234 15.83 1.32 -0.79
C SER A 234 15.34 -0.12 -0.83
N ARG A 235 14.25 -0.36 -1.56
CA ARG A 235 13.77 -1.69 -1.93
C ARG A 235 14.41 -2.20 -3.22
N VAL A 236 14.83 -1.30 -4.10
CA VAL A 236 15.35 -1.62 -5.44
C VAL A 236 16.87 -1.67 -5.48
N PHE A 237 17.56 -0.90 -4.63
CA PHE A 237 19.01 -0.97 -4.48
C PHE A 237 19.36 -1.88 -3.30
N ARG A 238 20.15 -2.93 -3.57
CA ARG A 238 20.57 -3.89 -2.55
C ARG A 238 21.99 -4.33 -2.81
N CYS A 239 22.72 -4.56 -1.73
CA CYS A 239 24.06 -5.12 -1.83
C CYS A 239 23.99 -6.63 -1.99
N SER A 240 24.71 -7.15 -2.96
CA SER A 240 24.98 -8.57 -3.12
C SER A 240 26.28 -8.90 -2.38
N GLY A 241 26.20 -9.76 -1.35
CA GLY A 241 27.38 -10.26 -0.62
C GLY A 241 27.84 -9.40 0.56
N SER A 242 28.99 -9.78 1.16
CA SER A 242 29.60 -9.14 2.32
C SER A 242 30.37 -7.83 2.02
N GLY A 243 30.25 -7.32 0.78
CA GLY A 243 30.88 -6.06 0.36
C GLY A 243 30.21 -4.85 1.04
N ARG A 244 31.02 -3.89 1.47
CA ARG A 244 30.53 -2.59 1.93
C ARG A 244 29.75 -1.95 0.80
N CYS A 245 28.42 -1.87 0.95
CA CYS A 245 27.63 -0.94 0.14
C CYS A 245 28.22 0.44 0.33
N GLY A 246 28.49 1.13 -0.76
CA GLY A 246 29.19 2.40 -0.73
C GLY A 246 28.68 3.30 0.39
N ALA A 247 29.60 3.91 1.11
CA ALA A 247 29.28 4.78 2.22
C ALA A 247 28.23 5.80 1.77
N ALA A 248 27.22 6.02 2.60
CA ALA A 248 26.19 7.03 2.41
C ALA A 248 26.85 8.41 2.22
N GLY A 249 27.22 8.73 0.98
CA GLY A 249 27.62 10.07 0.63
C GLY A 249 26.41 10.98 0.71
N LYS A 250 26.58 12.24 1.11
CA LYS A 250 25.53 13.25 0.99
C LYS A 250 25.14 13.36 -0.47
N SER A 251 24.14 12.60 -0.89
CA SER A 251 23.59 12.69 -2.22
C SER A 251 22.59 13.85 -2.26
N THR A 252 22.89 14.86 -3.02
CA THR A 252 21.95 15.92 -3.38
C THR A 252 20.94 15.46 -4.43
N ASN A 253 21.01 14.18 -4.84
CA ASN A 253 20.15 13.63 -5.86
C ASN A 253 18.80 13.25 -5.24
N ARG A 254 17.71 13.77 -5.80
CA ARG A 254 16.32 13.50 -5.42
C ARG A 254 15.94 12.01 -5.44
N LYS A 255 16.72 11.16 -6.10
CA LYS A 255 16.58 9.71 -6.15
C LYS A 255 17.69 9.00 -5.38
N GLY A 256 17.96 9.43 -4.16
CA GLY A 256 19.02 8.86 -3.30
C GLY A 256 18.92 7.33 -3.12
N TYR A 257 17.71 6.78 -3.11
CA TYR A 257 17.46 5.33 -3.03
C TYR A 257 18.03 4.53 -4.21
N LEU A 258 18.40 5.18 -5.33
CA LEU A 258 19.08 4.51 -6.45
C LEU A 258 20.60 4.42 -6.26
N ASN A 259 21.16 5.06 -5.24
CA ASN A 259 22.59 5.17 -5.03
C ASN A 259 23.10 4.35 -3.84
N SER A 260 22.23 4.09 -2.85
CA SER A 260 22.60 3.30 -1.69
C SER A 260 21.40 2.54 -1.12
N SER A 261 21.67 1.48 -0.33
CA SER A 261 20.61 0.73 0.35
C SER A 261 19.94 1.56 1.45
N ILE A 262 20.72 2.39 2.15
CA ILE A 262 20.25 3.27 3.21
C ILE A 262 20.90 4.63 3.02
N GLN A 263 20.10 5.68 3.06
CA GLN A 263 20.56 7.06 2.98
C GLN A 263 19.85 7.89 4.06
N THR A 264 20.63 8.70 4.77
CA THR A 264 20.13 9.65 5.78
C THR A 264 20.48 11.07 5.33
N GLY A 265 19.55 11.99 5.45
CA GLY A 265 19.69 13.38 5.04
C GLY A 265 18.67 14.29 5.70
N ASP A 266 18.52 15.47 5.15
CA ASP A 266 17.52 16.45 5.57
C ASP A 266 16.11 16.10 5.04
N ALA A 267 15.14 16.95 5.36
CA ALA A 267 13.74 16.79 4.98
C ALA A 267 13.52 16.64 3.46
N SER A 268 14.37 17.23 2.62
CA SER A 268 14.23 17.17 1.15
C SER A 268 14.34 15.75 0.60
N LEU A 269 14.97 14.83 1.35
CA LEU A 269 15.19 13.44 0.95
C LEU A 269 13.88 12.65 0.82
N ALA A 270 12.89 12.93 1.68
CA ALA A 270 11.60 12.26 1.71
C ALA A 270 10.43 13.15 1.21
N ARG A 271 10.72 14.39 0.77
CA ARG A 271 9.72 15.30 0.21
C ARG A 271 9.11 14.70 -1.05
N ASP A 272 7.79 14.63 -1.09
CA ASP A 272 7.04 14.13 -2.25
C ASP A 272 5.76 14.93 -2.45
N ASN A 273 5.33 15.07 -3.69
CA ASN A 273 4.03 15.59 -4.06
C ASN A 273 3.68 15.13 -5.47
N GLY A 274 2.40 15.14 -5.78
CA GLY A 274 1.97 14.68 -7.09
C GLY A 274 0.47 14.55 -7.19
N PHE A 275 0.06 13.67 -8.08
CA PHE A 275 -1.35 13.36 -8.30
C PHE A 275 -1.54 11.87 -8.57
N ASN A 276 -2.74 11.41 -8.22
CA ASN A 276 -3.20 10.05 -8.40
C ASN A 276 -4.47 10.04 -9.24
N SER A 277 -4.71 8.94 -9.94
CA SER A 277 -6.01 8.63 -10.49
C SER A 277 -6.24 7.13 -10.42
N SER A 278 -7.46 6.70 -10.17
CA SER A 278 -7.83 5.30 -10.10
C SER A 278 -9.10 4.98 -10.87
N VAL A 279 -9.20 3.71 -11.23
CA VAL A 279 -10.44 3.08 -11.69
C VAL A 279 -10.63 1.82 -10.85
N ASP A 280 -11.68 1.82 -10.07
CA ASP A 280 -12.09 0.68 -9.25
C ASP A 280 -13.27 -0.04 -9.92
N VAL A 281 -13.23 -1.37 -9.89
CA VAL A 281 -14.29 -2.22 -10.45
C VAL A 281 -14.70 -3.24 -9.41
N LYS A 282 -15.97 -3.21 -9.01
CA LYS A 282 -16.55 -4.18 -8.06
C LYS A 282 -17.53 -5.11 -8.79
N PRO A 283 -17.01 -6.12 -9.52
CA PRO A 283 -17.86 -7.02 -10.31
C PRO A 283 -18.82 -7.81 -9.43
N VAL A 284 -18.44 -8.07 -8.21
CA VAL A 284 -19.26 -8.66 -7.14
C VAL A 284 -18.87 -8.07 -5.80
N LYS A 285 -19.77 -8.10 -4.80
CA LYS A 285 -19.53 -7.51 -3.45
C LYS A 285 -18.31 -8.07 -2.69
N THR A 286 -17.69 -9.13 -3.17
CA THR A 286 -16.58 -9.85 -2.51
C THR A 286 -15.27 -9.76 -3.25
N ILE A 287 -15.24 -9.14 -4.41
CA ILE A 287 -14.05 -8.95 -5.24
C ILE A 287 -13.96 -7.49 -5.63
N ASP A 288 -12.81 -6.92 -5.40
CA ASP A 288 -12.44 -5.57 -5.76
C ASP A 288 -11.24 -5.61 -6.70
N LEU A 289 -11.35 -4.93 -7.83
CA LEU A 289 -10.28 -4.79 -8.83
C LEU A 289 -9.96 -3.31 -8.95
N GLU A 290 -8.68 -2.98 -8.92
CA GLU A 290 -8.21 -1.61 -8.87
C GLU A 290 -7.08 -1.40 -9.86
N PHE A 291 -7.11 -0.28 -10.58
CA PHE A 291 -6.10 0.13 -11.54
C PHE A 291 -5.78 1.60 -11.28
N ASP A 292 -4.52 1.90 -11.01
CA ASP A 292 -4.12 3.22 -10.61
C ASP A 292 -2.95 3.75 -11.44
N TYR A 293 -2.92 5.07 -11.55
CA TYR A 293 -1.79 5.83 -12.01
C TYR A 293 -1.39 6.86 -10.96
N SER A 294 -0.11 6.92 -10.64
CA SER A 294 0.45 7.92 -9.73
C SER A 294 1.63 8.64 -10.38
N ARG A 295 1.71 9.94 -10.17
CA ARG A 295 2.81 10.78 -10.60
C ARG A 295 3.44 11.49 -9.42
N SER A 296 4.68 11.14 -9.07
CA SER A 296 5.53 11.93 -8.18
C SER A 296 6.27 12.98 -8.99
N VAL A 297 6.05 14.26 -8.66
CA VAL A 297 6.68 15.39 -9.36
C VAL A 297 8.17 15.55 -8.99
N PRO A 298 8.55 15.54 -7.69
CA PRO A 298 9.96 15.68 -7.30
C PRO A 298 10.82 14.51 -7.76
N LEU A 299 10.29 13.29 -7.70
CA LEU A 299 11.01 12.10 -8.11
C LEU A 299 10.95 11.88 -9.63
N ARG A 300 10.13 12.65 -10.36
CA ARG A 300 9.86 12.46 -11.79
C ARG A 300 9.49 11.01 -12.11
N LEU A 301 8.67 10.42 -11.27
CA LEU A 301 8.34 9.01 -11.32
C LEU A 301 6.88 8.83 -11.69
N ASN A 302 6.62 8.10 -12.76
CA ASN A 302 5.29 7.60 -13.10
C ASN A 302 5.18 6.16 -12.60
N SER A 303 4.11 5.85 -11.91
CA SER A 303 3.78 4.50 -11.46
C SER A 303 2.43 4.08 -11.97
N PHE A 304 2.33 2.84 -12.37
CA PHE A 304 1.07 2.15 -12.67
C PHE A 304 0.90 1.05 -11.64
N SER A 305 -0.25 1.03 -10.99
CA SER A 305 -0.56 0.06 -9.96
C SER A 305 -1.79 -0.75 -10.33
N PHE A 306 -1.90 -1.93 -9.76
CA PHE A 306 -3.14 -2.69 -9.78
C PHE A 306 -3.31 -3.40 -8.45
N GLY A 307 -4.56 -3.66 -8.08
CA GLY A 307 -4.92 -4.39 -6.88
C GLY A 307 -6.04 -5.39 -7.16
N ILE A 308 -6.01 -6.50 -6.46
CA ILE A 308 -7.10 -7.46 -6.38
C ILE A 308 -7.33 -7.77 -4.91
N GLY A 309 -8.51 -7.41 -4.43
CA GLY A 309 -8.95 -7.67 -3.06
C GLY A 309 -10.03 -8.74 -2.99
N PHE A 310 -10.01 -9.54 -1.93
CA PHE A 310 -10.99 -10.60 -1.66
C PHE A 310 -11.57 -10.47 -0.25
N ASP A 311 -12.88 -10.24 -0.12
CA ASP A 311 -13.59 -10.29 1.15
C ASP A 311 -13.99 -11.73 1.49
N LEU A 312 -13.12 -12.42 2.21
CA LEU A 312 -13.35 -13.80 2.63
C LEU A 312 -14.51 -13.90 3.63
N GLY A 313 -14.71 -12.89 4.46
CA GLY A 313 -15.80 -12.85 5.41
C GLY A 313 -17.19 -12.75 4.75
N ALA A 314 -17.34 -11.91 3.75
CA ALA A 314 -18.58 -11.84 2.99
C ALA A 314 -18.84 -13.13 2.18
N MET A 315 -17.79 -13.78 1.68
CA MET A 315 -17.90 -15.08 1.02
C MET A 315 -18.45 -16.15 1.97
N LEU A 316 -17.93 -16.23 3.19
CA LEU A 316 -18.35 -17.23 4.19
C LEU A 316 -19.77 -16.98 4.70
N ARG A 317 -20.15 -15.71 4.93
CA ARG A 317 -21.54 -15.35 5.28
C ARG A 317 -22.55 -15.81 4.23
N ARG A 318 -22.25 -15.62 2.95
CA ARG A 318 -23.13 -16.10 1.85
C ARG A 318 -23.24 -17.62 1.79
N ALA A 319 -22.15 -18.34 2.06
CA ALA A 319 -22.16 -19.80 2.10
C ALA A 319 -23.02 -20.35 3.25
N SER A 320 -23.04 -19.67 4.41
CA SER A 320 -23.85 -20.07 5.57
C SER A 320 -25.35 -19.82 5.40
N LEU A 321 -25.74 -18.81 4.62
CA LEU A 321 -27.15 -18.49 4.34
C LEU A 321 -27.78 -19.40 3.26
N ARG A 322 -26.98 -20.19 2.55
CA ARG A 322 -27.46 -21.16 1.53
C ARG A 322 -27.68 -22.58 2.08
N LYS A 323 -27.39 -22.81 3.32
CA LYS A 323 -27.69 -24.04 4.09
C LYS A 323 -28.92 -23.84 4.97
#